data_a008f428d1eab2af01211ae30ea86346
#
_entry.id   a008f428d1eab2af01211ae30ea86346
#
_cell.length_a   1.000
_cell.length_b   1.000
_cell.length_c   1.000
_cell.angle_alpha   90.00
_cell.angle_beta   90.00
_cell.angle_gamma   90.00
#
_symmetry.space_group_name_H-M   'P 1'
#
loop_
_entity.id
_entity.type
_entity.pdbx_description
1 polymer ?
#
loop_
_entity_poly.entity_id
_entity_poly.type
_entity_poly.pdbx_seq_one_letter_code
_entity_poly.pdbx_strand_id
1 'polypeptide(L)'
;MNNGALVRLIDVHKVYRTGEMEVPAVRGLSLQIKRGEFVALMGASGSGKSTLMNILGCLDRPSSGSYFLDDADVSGLDRDQLADIRNRKIGFVFQNFNLLPRTSARENAELPLVYSTQRLSHAQLREKADRVLVSVGLAGREDHHPSQLSGGQQQRVAIARALINEPEILLADEPTGNLDSRTSVEIMAIFQQLNERGITVIMVTHEQDIAAYAQRNVIMRDGLILDDRAVSQRANAAAEINASLAAGASAKEATL
;
A
#
# COMPACT_ATOMS: atom_id res chain seq x y z
N MET A 1 -8.83 18.80 18.99
CA MET A 1 -9.73 19.00 17.85
C MET A 1 -9.23 18.13 16.73
N ASN A 2 -10.03 17.15 16.30
CA ASN A 2 -9.61 16.17 15.31
C ASN A 2 -9.68 16.82 13.92
N ASN A 3 -8.53 17.06 13.31
CA ASN A 3 -8.41 17.79 12.05
C ASN A 3 -8.57 16.85 10.83
N GLY A 4 -9.37 15.77 10.96
CA GLY A 4 -9.59 14.77 9.89
C GLY A 4 -8.40 13.84 9.65
N ALA A 5 -7.47 13.72 10.60
CA ALA A 5 -6.34 12.82 10.53
C ALA A 5 -6.80 11.38 10.75
N LEU A 6 -6.51 10.49 9.79
CA LEU A 6 -6.72 9.05 9.92
C LEU A 6 -5.58 8.39 10.69
N VAL A 7 -4.35 8.85 10.45
CA VAL A 7 -3.13 8.39 11.13
C VAL A 7 -2.52 9.57 11.88
N ARG A 8 -2.14 9.34 13.16
CA ARG A 8 -1.42 10.32 13.96
C ARG A 8 -0.36 9.62 14.81
N LEU A 9 0.89 9.89 14.51
CA LEU A 9 2.06 9.50 15.29
C LEU A 9 2.54 10.69 16.10
N ILE A 10 2.84 10.47 17.38
CA ILE A 10 3.33 11.49 18.30
C ILE A 10 4.57 10.97 19.00
N ASP A 11 5.71 11.58 18.71
CA ASP A 11 7.02 11.29 19.32
C ASP A 11 7.34 9.78 19.31
N VAL A 12 7.10 9.12 18.19
CA VAL A 12 7.25 7.67 18.05
C VAL A 12 8.72 7.30 17.95
N HIS A 13 9.15 6.41 18.82
CA HIS A 13 10.46 5.78 18.78
C HIS A 13 10.35 4.28 18.52
N LYS A 14 11.31 3.73 17.81
CA LYS A 14 11.50 2.28 17.69
C LYS A 14 12.96 1.93 17.83
N VAL A 15 13.24 1.08 18.81
CA VAL A 15 14.58 0.56 19.08
C VAL A 15 14.49 -0.98 19.01
N TYR A 16 15.27 -1.57 18.14
CA TYR A 16 15.46 -3.01 18.10
C TYR A 16 16.65 -3.40 18.99
N ARG A 17 16.49 -4.49 19.76
CA ARG A 17 17.53 -5.03 20.64
C ARG A 17 17.96 -6.38 20.12
N THR A 18 19.25 -6.52 19.85
CA THR A 18 19.88 -7.79 19.45
C THR A 18 21.05 -8.05 20.38
N GLY A 19 20.85 -8.87 21.41
CA GLY A 19 21.80 -9.02 22.50
C GLY A 19 22.02 -7.69 23.23
N GLU A 20 23.28 -7.23 23.31
CA GLU A 20 23.66 -5.96 23.94
C GLU A 20 23.56 -4.74 22.99
N MET A 21 23.32 -4.97 21.71
CA MET A 21 23.24 -3.89 20.72
C MET A 21 21.83 -3.33 20.63
N GLU A 22 21.71 -2.00 20.69
CA GLU A 22 20.47 -1.25 20.44
C GLU A 22 20.57 -0.55 19.08
N VAL A 23 19.59 -0.77 18.22
CA VAL A 23 19.49 -0.14 16.91
C VAL A 23 18.25 0.77 16.90
N PRO A 24 18.41 2.09 17.04
CA PRO A 24 17.30 3.04 16.97
C PRO A 24 16.88 3.22 15.50
N ALA A 25 15.79 2.58 15.12
CA ALA A 25 15.27 2.61 13.73
C ALA A 25 14.31 3.79 13.48
N VAL A 26 13.61 4.27 14.51
CA VAL A 26 12.77 5.51 14.47
C VAL A 26 13.07 6.30 15.75
N ARG A 27 13.22 7.63 15.61
CA ARG A 27 13.82 8.49 16.64
C ARG A 27 12.95 9.73 16.95
N GLY A 28 11.78 9.54 17.59
CA GLY A 28 10.91 10.66 17.96
C GLY A 28 10.13 11.24 16.77
N LEU A 29 9.62 10.35 15.91
CA LEU A 29 8.90 10.75 14.71
C LEU A 29 7.47 11.16 15.04
N SER A 30 7.06 12.35 14.58
CA SER A 30 5.66 12.81 14.60
C SER A 30 5.17 13.02 13.17
N LEU A 31 4.02 12.44 12.84
CA LEU A 31 3.43 12.48 11.50
C LEU A 31 1.91 12.42 11.60
N GLN A 32 1.23 13.20 10.77
CA GLN A 32 -0.21 13.11 10.60
C GLN A 32 -0.53 12.86 9.13
N ILE A 33 -1.43 11.91 8.86
CA ILE A 33 -1.93 11.62 7.51
C ILE A 33 -3.45 11.73 7.55
N LYS A 34 -3.99 12.54 6.65
CA LYS A 34 -5.43 12.78 6.56
C LYS A 34 -6.13 11.62 5.86
N ARG A 35 -7.42 11.45 6.15
CA ARG A 35 -8.27 10.51 5.42
C ARG A 35 -8.32 10.88 3.93
N GLY A 36 -8.15 9.89 3.06
CA GLY A 36 -8.11 10.08 1.61
C GLY A 36 -6.84 10.78 1.09
N GLU A 37 -5.79 10.89 1.88
CA GLU A 37 -4.50 11.42 1.43
C GLU A 37 -3.67 10.33 0.74
N PHE A 38 -2.93 10.68 -0.30
CA PHE A 38 -1.93 9.83 -0.91
C PHE A 38 -0.53 10.35 -0.58
N VAL A 39 0.18 9.62 0.28
CA VAL A 39 1.50 9.99 0.81
C VAL A 39 2.55 9.02 0.31
N ALA A 40 3.69 9.52 -0.19
CA ALA A 40 4.89 8.73 -0.44
C ALA A 40 5.91 8.94 0.67
N LEU A 41 6.31 7.83 1.32
CA LEU A 41 7.41 7.79 2.28
C LEU A 41 8.69 7.46 1.53
N MET A 42 9.62 8.41 1.47
CA MET A 42 10.86 8.31 0.71
C MET A 42 12.09 8.31 1.62
N GLY A 43 13.22 7.87 1.08
CA GLY A 43 14.51 7.90 1.76
C GLY A 43 15.42 6.74 1.34
N ALA A 44 16.70 6.81 1.67
CA ALA A 44 17.68 5.78 1.38
C ALA A 44 17.37 4.46 2.14
N SER A 45 18.01 3.36 1.71
CA SER A 45 17.97 2.11 2.48
C SER A 45 18.47 2.37 3.91
N GLY A 46 17.84 1.75 4.90
CA GLY A 46 18.19 1.93 6.32
C GLY A 46 17.64 3.22 6.97
N SER A 47 16.91 4.08 6.26
CA SER A 47 16.37 5.32 6.83
C SER A 47 15.20 5.13 7.83
N GLY A 48 14.70 3.89 8.02
CA GLY A 48 13.62 3.59 8.95
C GLY A 48 12.23 3.43 8.29
N LYS A 49 12.09 3.53 6.95
CA LYS A 49 10.81 3.44 6.23
C LYS A 49 10.06 2.14 6.49
N SER A 50 10.73 0.99 6.34
CA SER A 50 10.10 -0.33 6.56
C SER A 50 9.70 -0.51 8.03
N THR A 51 10.47 0.03 8.97
CA THR A 51 10.10 0.05 10.38
C THR A 51 8.85 0.90 10.61
N LEU A 52 8.81 2.10 10.04
CA LEU A 52 7.64 2.98 10.13
C LEU A 52 6.42 2.33 9.49
N MET A 53 6.58 1.70 8.33
CA MET A 53 5.52 0.98 7.64
C MET A 53 4.98 -0.20 8.47
N ASN A 54 5.85 -0.95 9.17
CA ASN A 54 5.43 -2.00 10.08
C ASN A 54 4.62 -1.46 11.27
N ILE A 55 5.00 -0.30 11.81
CA ILE A 55 4.23 0.37 12.87
C ILE A 55 2.86 0.81 12.34
N LEU A 56 2.84 1.53 11.21
CA LEU A 56 1.61 2.00 10.57
C LEU A 56 0.68 0.83 10.22
N GLY A 57 1.26 -0.28 9.82
CA GLY A 57 0.55 -1.52 9.48
C GLY A 57 0.12 -2.37 10.67
N CYS A 58 0.33 -1.93 11.90
CA CYS A 58 0.05 -2.73 13.09
C CYS A 58 0.75 -4.12 13.07
N LEU A 59 1.89 -4.24 12.38
CA LEU A 59 2.75 -5.43 12.37
C LEU A 59 3.77 -5.39 13.51
N ASP A 60 4.14 -4.18 13.93
CA ASP A 60 5.06 -3.94 15.04
C ASP A 60 4.53 -2.78 15.89
N ARG A 61 5.06 -2.64 17.11
CA ARG A 61 4.70 -1.57 18.06
C ARG A 61 5.83 -0.57 18.19
N PRO A 62 5.53 0.70 18.44
CA PRO A 62 6.54 1.65 18.86
C PRO A 62 7.16 1.19 20.20
N SER A 63 8.43 1.53 20.43
CA SER A 63 9.09 1.34 21.73
C SER A 63 8.64 2.39 22.74
N SER A 64 8.32 3.61 22.28
CA SER A 64 7.69 4.71 23.02
C SER A 64 7.00 5.68 22.07
N GLY A 65 6.25 6.64 22.60
CA GLY A 65 5.39 7.54 21.84
C GLY A 65 4.00 6.94 21.64
N SER A 66 3.18 7.62 20.86
CA SER A 66 1.77 7.23 20.64
C SER A 66 1.42 7.10 19.16
N TYR A 67 0.63 6.08 18.82
CA TYR A 67 0.07 5.88 17.50
C TYR A 67 -1.46 5.82 17.60
N PHE A 68 -2.13 6.76 16.95
CA PHE A 68 -3.58 6.80 16.82
C PHE A 68 -3.97 6.45 15.38
N LEU A 69 -4.88 5.51 15.24
CA LEU A 69 -5.52 5.13 13.99
C LEU A 69 -7.02 5.36 14.12
N ASP A 70 -7.58 6.27 13.31
CA ASP A 70 -8.99 6.63 13.36
C ASP A 70 -9.42 6.98 14.81
N ASP A 71 -8.64 7.88 15.45
CA ASP A 71 -8.76 8.34 16.83
C ASP A 71 -8.56 7.29 17.94
N ALA A 72 -8.48 6.00 17.60
CA ALA A 72 -8.17 4.96 18.56
C ALA A 72 -6.66 4.90 18.84
N ASP A 73 -6.26 4.94 20.10
CA ASP A 73 -4.85 4.69 20.49
C ASP A 73 -4.56 3.19 20.32
N VAL A 74 -3.68 2.88 19.37
CA VAL A 74 -3.28 1.50 19.07
C VAL A 74 -1.91 1.12 19.67
N SER A 75 -1.23 2.05 20.34
CA SER A 75 0.13 1.86 20.86
C SER A 75 0.22 0.74 21.89
N GLY A 76 -0.81 0.62 22.73
CA GLY A 76 -0.87 -0.32 23.86
C GLY A 76 -1.64 -1.62 23.58
N LEU A 77 -2.22 -1.77 22.38
CA LEU A 77 -3.06 -2.93 22.05
C LEU A 77 -2.24 -4.23 22.00
N ASP A 78 -2.86 -5.35 22.36
CA ASP A 78 -2.21 -6.67 22.24
C ASP A 78 -2.13 -7.16 20.78
N ARG A 79 -1.50 -8.33 20.57
CA ARG A 79 -1.26 -8.84 19.21
C ARG A 79 -2.55 -9.20 18.48
N ASP A 80 -3.54 -9.70 19.19
CA ASP A 80 -4.82 -10.12 18.61
C ASP A 80 -5.65 -8.90 18.23
N GLN A 81 -5.67 -7.87 19.08
CA GLN A 81 -6.32 -6.58 18.81
C GLN A 81 -5.69 -5.88 17.60
N LEU A 82 -4.35 -5.88 17.51
CA LEU A 82 -3.64 -5.33 16.33
C LEU A 82 -3.94 -6.14 15.07
N ALA A 83 -4.05 -7.48 15.17
CA ALA A 83 -4.40 -8.33 14.04
C ALA A 83 -5.82 -8.06 13.53
N ASP A 84 -6.78 -7.82 14.44
CA ASP A 84 -8.16 -7.48 14.09
C ASP A 84 -8.23 -6.10 13.38
N ILE A 85 -7.54 -5.08 13.92
CA ILE A 85 -7.44 -3.76 13.28
C ILE A 85 -6.81 -3.88 11.88
N ARG A 86 -5.69 -4.60 11.78
CA ARG A 86 -5.01 -4.83 10.51
C ARG A 86 -5.92 -5.49 9.48
N ASN A 87 -6.64 -6.54 9.87
CA ASN A 87 -7.54 -7.24 8.98
C ASN A 87 -8.68 -6.36 8.47
N ARG A 88 -9.24 -5.50 9.33
CA ARG A 88 -10.42 -4.68 9.01
C ARG A 88 -10.10 -3.36 8.33
N LYS A 89 -8.98 -2.70 8.71
CA LYS A 89 -8.71 -1.31 8.33
C LYS A 89 -7.55 -1.13 7.37
N ILE A 90 -6.66 -2.14 7.22
CA ILE A 90 -5.39 -1.97 6.52
C ILE A 90 -5.24 -3.05 5.44
N GLY A 91 -5.03 -2.61 4.20
CA GLY A 91 -4.60 -3.47 3.10
C GLY A 91 -3.09 -3.33 2.86
N PHE A 92 -2.42 -4.44 2.53
CA PHE A 92 -0.98 -4.47 2.24
C PHE A 92 -0.70 -4.88 0.81
N VAL A 93 0.18 -4.13 0.15
CA VAL A 93 0.74 -4.44 -1.16
C VAL A 93 2.26 -4.43 -1.04
N PHE A 94 2.91 -5.52 -1.45
CA PHE A 94 4.36 -5.71 -1.32
C PHE A 94 5.05 -5.75 -2.68
N GLN A 95 6.32 -5.41 -2.73
CA GLN A 95 7.16 -5.47 -3.93
C GLN A 95 7.20 -6.86 -4.57
N ASN A 96 7.31 -7.92 -3.76
CA ASN A 96 7.39 -9.31 -4.22
C ASN A 96 6.01 -9.98 -4.37
N PHE A 97 4.93 -9.20 -4.44
CA PHE A 97 3.53 -9.63 -4.53
C PHE A 97 3.07 -10.49 -3.34
N ASN A 98 3.92 -11.32 -2.77
CA ASN A 98 3.68 -12.24 -1.65
C ASN A 98 2.42 -13.10 -1.86
N LEU A 99 2.23 -13.60 -3.08
CA LEU A 99 1.15 -14.52 -3.41
C LEU A 99 1.50 -15.94 -3.01
N LEU A 100 0.48 -16.70 -2.62
CA LEU A 100 0.61 -18.13 -2.40
C LEU A 100 0.72 -18.82 -3.77
N PRO A 101 1.84 -19.53 -4.07
CA PRO A 101 2.13 -19.96 -5.44
C PRO A 101 1.25 -21.13 -5.93
N ARG A 102 0.63 -21.87 -4.99
CA ARG A 102 -0.20 -23.05 -5.29
C ARG A 102 -1.70 -22.79 -5.23
N THR A 103 -2.09 -21.53 -5.12
CA THR A 103 -3.48 -21.07 -5.05
C THR A 103 -3.79 -20.18 -6.24
N SER A 104 -5.04 -20.13 -6.66
CA SER A 104 -5.51 -19.27 -7.74
C SER A 104 -5.48 -17.78 -7.35
N ALA A 105 -5.69 -16.89 -8.32
CA ALA A 105 -5.86 -15.46 -8.07
C ALA A 105 -7.03 -15.20 -7.12
N ARG A 106 -8.15 -15.92 -7.30
CA ARG A 106 -9.33 -15.85 -6.43
C ARG A 106 -8.98 -16.25 -5.00
N GLU A 107 -8.38 -17.41 -4.79
CA GLU A 107 -8.01 -17.91 -3.47
C GLU A 107 -6.99 -16.99 -2.78
N ASN A 108 -6.04 -16.41 -3.52
CA ASN A 108 -5.15 -15.38 -2.98
C ASN A 108 -5.92 -14.13 -2.55
N ALA A 109 -6.90 -13.68 -3.32
CA ALA A 109 -7.72 -12.52 -2.97
C ALA A 109 -8.63 -12.80 -1.75
N GLU A 110 -9.17 -14.02 -1.62
CA GLU A 110 -10.03 -14.44 -0.50
C GLU A 110 -9.29 -14.53 0.85
N LEU A 111 -7.97 -14.63 0.84
CA LEU A 111 -7.16 -14.97 2.02
C LEU A 111 -7.46 -14.10 3.26
N PRO A 112 -7.60 -12.76 3.17
CA PRO A 112 -7.94 -11.94 4.34
C PRO A 112 -9.32 -12.20 4.92
N LEU A 113 -10.26 -12.73 4.13
CA LEU A 113 -11.60 -13.06 4.59
C LEU A 113 -11.62 -14.27 5.53
N VAL A 114 -10.62 -15.17 5.43
CA VAL A 114 -10.46 -16.33 6.33
C VAL A 114 -10.25 -15.88 7.78
N TYR A 115 -9.64 -14.72 7.97
CA TYR A 115 -9.36 -14.11 9.28
C TYR A 115 -10.42 -13.10 9.70
N SER A 116 -11.45 -12.90 8.87
CA SER A 116 -12.55 -11.98 9.20
C SER A 116 -13.49 -12.58 10.23
N THR A 117 -14.01 -11.73 11.10
CA THR A 117 -15.09 -12.11 12.03
C THR A 117 -16.45 -12.32 11.35
N GLN A 118 -16.57 -11.90 10.10
CA GLN A 118 -17.78 -12.08 9.28
C GLN A 118 -17.88 -13.54 8.81
N ARG A 119 -18.99 -14.21 9.14
CA ARG A 119 -19.27 -15.56 8.63
C ARG A 119 -19.90 -15.46 7.24
N LEU A 120 -19.07 -15.57 6.21
CA LEU A 120 -19.51 -15.60 4.82
C LEU A 120 -19.62 -17.06 4.32
N SER A 121 -20.62 -17.32 3.49
CA SER A 121 -20.69 -18.59 2.77
C SER A 121 -19.65 -18.66 1.66
N HIS A 122 -19.28 -19.85 1.19
CA HIS A 122 -18.33 -20.02 0.07
C HIS A 122 -18.75 -19.24 -1.20
N ALA A 123 -20.05 -19.17 -1.49
CA ALA A 123 -20.55 -18.40 -2.60
C ALA A 123 -20.31 -16.89 -2.44
N GLN A 124 -20.51 -16.36 -1.24
CA GLN A 124 -20.27 -14.94 -0.92
C GLN A 124 -18.77 -14.58 -0.95
N LEU A 125 -17.91 -15.49 -0.44
CA LEU A 125 -16.45 -15.31 -0.50
C LEU A 125 -16.01 -15.19 -1.98
N ARG A 126 -16.42 -16.17 -2.79
CA ARG A 126 -16.11 -16.20 -4.23
C ARG A 126 -16.61 -14.96 -4.96
N GLU A 127 -17.87 -14.58 -4.77
CA GLU A 127 -18.45 -13.38 -5.39
C GLU A 127 -17.68 -12.10 -5.01
N LYS A 128 -17.29 -11.98 -3.73
CA LYS A 128 -16.52 -10.81 -3.25
C LYS A 128 -15.14 -10.77 -3.89
N ALA A 129 -14.45 -11.91 -3.98
CA ALA A 129 -13.14 -12.02 -4.62
C ALA A 129 -13.22 -11.72 -6.13
N ASP A 130 -14.18 -12.27 -6.83
CA ASP A 130 -14.36 -12.04 -8.26
C ASP A 130 -14.63 -10.56 -8.55
N ARG A 131 -15.49 -9.90 -7.77
CA ARG A 131 -15.73 -8.45 -7.89
C ARG A 131 -14.48 -7.61 -7.73
N VAL A 132 -13.66 -7.93 -6.72
CA VAL A 132 -12.43 -7.17 -6.47
C VAL A 132 -11.39 -7.43 -7.57
N LEU A 133 -11.24 -8.67 -8.05
CA LEU A 133 -10.36 -9.00 -9.18
C LEU A 133 -10.78 -8.26 -10.46
N VAL A 134 -12.07 -8.22 -10.77
CA VAL A 134 -12.60 -7.44 -11.90
C VAL A 134 -12.28 -5.95 -11.74
N SER A 135 -12.40 -5.40 -10.55
CA SER A 135 -12.15 -3.97 -10.27
C SER A 135 -10.71 -3.52 -10.52
N VAL A 136 -9.74 -4.47 -10.47
CA VAL A 136 -8.33 -4.23 -10.78
C VAL A 136 -7.92 -4.72 -12.18
N GLY A 137 -8.90 -5.07 -13.04
CA GLY A 137 -8.68 -5.45 -14.44
C GLY A 137 -8.20 -6.88 -14.64
N LEU A 138 -8.63 -7.82 -13.78
CA LEU A 138 -8.31 -9.25 -13.88
C LEU A 138 -9.53 -10.12 -14.22
N ALA A 139 -10.53 -9.55 -14.90
CA ALA A 139 -11.66 -10.34 -15.41
C ALA A 139 -11.18 -11.50 -16.31
N GLY A 140 -11.68 -12.71 -16.04
CA GLY A 140 -11.29 -13.94 -16.75
C GLY A 140 -9.92 -14.50 -16.33
N ARG A 141 -9.34 -14.01 -15.23
CA ARG A 141 -8.08 -14.51 -14.67
C ARG A 141 -8.22 -15.09 -13.27
N GLU A 142 -9.43 -15.23 -12.77
CA GLU A 142 -9.75 -15.58 -11.39
C GLU A 142 -9.18 -16.95 -10.99
N ASP A 143 -9.18 -17.91 -11.91
CA ASP A 143 -8.70 -19.28 -11.67
C ASP A 143 -7.23 -19.51 -12.07
N HIS A 144 -6.51 -18.45 -12.52
CA HIS A 144 -5.09 -18.57 -12.87
C HIS A 144 -4.22 -18.60 -11.60
N HIS A 145 -3.18 -19.44 -11.61
CA HIS A 145 -2.15 -19.47 -10.59
C HIS A 145 -1.09 -18.38 -10.84
N PRO A 146 -0.33 -17.93 -9.81
CA PRO A 146 0.72 -16.91 -9.99
C PRO A 146 1.70 -17.20 -11.12
N SER A 147 2.10 -18.46 -11.32
CA SER A 147 2.99 -18.88 -12.42
C SER A 147 2.42 -18.67 -13.83
N GLN A 148 1.12 -18.44 -13.96
CA GLN A 148 0.41 -18.20 -15.22
C GLN A 148 0.12 -16.71 -15.46
N LEU A 149 0.54 -15.84 -14.53
CA LEU A 149 0.28 -14.42 -14.54
C LEU A 149 1.57 -13.62 -14.75
N SER A 150 1.50 -12.55 -15.53
CA SER A 150 2.61 -11.59 -15.62
C SER A 150 2.86 -10.89 -14.28
N GLY A 151 4.02 -10.25 -14.10
CA GLY A 151 4.34 -9.50 -12.87
C GLY A 151 3.28 -8.44 -12.55
N GLY A 152 2.83 -7.67 -13.54
CA GLY A 152 1.75 -6.69 -13.35
C GLY A 152 0.42 -7.31 -12.99
N GLN A 153 0.09 -8.50 -13.53
CA GLN A 153 -1.11 -9.24 -13.15
C GLN A 153 -1.01 -9.78 -11.72
N GLN A 154 0.16 -10.29 -11.32
CA GLN A 154 0.41 -10.71 -9.94
C GLN A 154 0.27 -9.54 -8.96
N GLN A 155 0.79 -8.36 -9.31
CA GLN A 155 0.61 -7.15 -8.50
C GLN A 155 -0.86 -6.74 -8.39
N ARG A 156 -1.63 -6.85 -9.46
CA ARG A 156 -3.09 -6.61 -9.41
C ARG A 156 -3.81 -7.62 -8.51
N VAL A 157 -3.40 -8.89 -8.46
CA VAL A 157 -3.91 -9.86 -7.48
C VAL A 157 -3.56 -9.44 -6.06
N ALA A 158 -2.33 -8.99 -5.80
CA ALA A 158 -1.91 -8.49 -4.49
C ALA A 158 -2.74 -7.25 -4.06
N ILE A 159 -3.03 -6.35 -5.00
CA ILE A 159 -3.91 -5.20 -4.75
C ILE A 159 -5.35 -5.67 -4.48
N ALA A 160 -5.89 -6.61 -5.26
CA ALA A 160 -7.23 -7.17 -5.01
C ALA A 160 -7.32 -7.80 -3.60
N ARG A 161 -6.32 -8.59 -3.21
CA ARG A 161 -6.20 -9.13 -1.85
C ARG A 161 -6.22 -8.04 -0.78
N ALA A 162 -5.48 -6.96 -1.00
CA ALA A 162 -5.43 -5.84 -0.07
C ALA A 162 -6.78 -5.12 0.08
N LEU A 163 -7.61 -5.12 -0.97
CA LEU A 163 -8.89 -4.41 -1.03
C LEU A 163 -10.10 -5.22 -0.54
N ILE A 164 -9.97 -6.54 -0.39
CA ILE A 164 -11.12 -7.45 -0.18
C ILE A 164 -11.95 -7.13 1.06
N ASN A 165 -11.33 -6.59 2.11
CA ASN A 165 -11.98 -6.16 3.35
C ASN A 165 -12.39 -4.69 3.35
N GLU A 166 -12.32 -3.99 2.20
CA GLU A 166 -12.68 -2.58 2.06
C GLU A 166 -11.90 -1.68 3.04
N PRO A 167 -10.55 -1.72 3.02
CA PRO A 167 -9.72 -1.05 4.01
C PRO A 167 -9.82 0.48 3.91
N GLU A 168 -9.56 1.16 5.03
CA GLU A 168 -9.45 2.63 5.08
C GLU A 168 -8.05 3.10 4.62
N ILE A 169 -7.04 2.23 4.78
CA ILE A 169 -5.64 2.50 4.44
C ILE A 169 -5.10 1.39 3.55
N LEU A 170 -4.41 1.78 2.50
CA LEU A 170 -3.61 0.91 1.66
C LEU A 170 -2.13 1.24 1.88
N LEU A 171 -1.39 0.29 2.46
CA LEU A 171 0.05 0.37 2.64
C LEU A 171 0.75 -0.36 1.50
N ALA A 172 1.58 0.34 0.73
CA ALA A 172 2.28 -0.20 -0.42
C ALA A 172 3.80 -0.07 -0.25
N ASP A 173 4.51 -1.20 -0.17
CA ASP A 173 5.96 -1.25 -0.04
C ASP A 173 6.60 -1.52 -1.40
N GLU A 174 7.19 -0.50 -2.00
CA GLU A 174 7.82 -0.51 -3.32
C GLU A 174 6.96 -1.25 -4.38
N PRO A 175 5.69 -0.82 -4.59
CA PRO A 175 4.71 -1.60 -5.34
C PRO A 175 5.03 -1.76 -6.83
N THR A 176 6.01 -1.03 -7.34
CA THR A 176 6.45 -1.02 -8.74
C THR A 176 7.85 -1.59 -8.95
N GLY A 177 8.59 -1.87 -7.88
CA GLY A 177 10.02 -2.19 -7.93
C GLY A 177 10.40 -3.46 -8.72
N ASN A 178 9.44 -4.34 -9.04
CA ASN A 178 9.65 -5.55 -9.85
C ASN A 178 8.94 -5.49 -11.21
N LEU A 179 8.52 -4.30 -11.64
CA LEU A 179 7.71 -4.11 -12.85
C LEU A 179 8.47 -3.26 -13.88
N ASP A 180 8.11 -3.45 -15.15
CA ASP A 180 8.55 -2.55 -16.20
C ASP A 180 7.87 -1.17 -16.09
N SER A 181 8.44 -0.14 -16.71
CA SER A 181 7.99 1.25 -16.59
C SER A 181 6.52 1.42 -17.00
N ARG A 182 6.06 0.76 -18.07
CA ARG A 182 4.67 0.86 -18.53
C ARG A 182 3.71 0.25 -17.52
N THR A 183 4.03 -0.96 -17.04
CA THR A 183 3.24 -1.66 -16.02
C THR A 183 3.23 -0.87 -14.71
N SER A 184 4.35 -0.21 -14.35
CA SER A 184 4.43 0.68 -13.18
C SER A 184 3.41 1.81 -13.25
N VAL A 185 3.30 2.50 -14.40
CA VAL A 185 2.30 3.56 -14.62
C VAL A 185 0.87 2.99 -14.49
N GLU A 186 0.61 1.79 -15.04
CA GLU A 186 -0.71 1.14 -14.90
C GLU A 186 -1.07 0.83 -13.44
N ILE A 187 -0.10 0.38 -12.64
CA ILE A 187 -0.30 0.16 -11.20
C ILE A 187 -0.52 1.49 -10.48
N MET A 188 0.22 2.53 -10.80
CA MET A 188 0.03 3.86 -10.21
C MET A 188 -1.34 4.46 -10.56
N ALA A 189 -1.88 4.18 -11.76
CA ALA A 189 -3.25 4.56 -12.11
C ALA A 189 -4.29 3.88 -11.21
N ILE A 190 -4.10 2.61 -10.87
CA ILE A 190 -4.98 1.92 -9.89
C ILE A 190 -4.90 2.60 -8.53
N PHE A 191 -3.70 2.89 -8.01
CA PHE A 191 -3.56 3.58 -6.72
C PHE A 191 -4.21 4.97 -6.73
N GLN A 192 -4.06 5.74 -7.80
CA GLN A 192 -4.71 7.04 -7.94
C GLN A 192 -6.23 6.92 -7.95
N GLN A 193 -6.80 5.98 -8.71
CA GLN A 193 -8.24 5.71 -8.72
C GLN A 193 -8.78 5.28 -7.36
N LEU A 194 -8.05 4.45 -6.61
CA LEU A 194 -8.42 4.03 -5.26
C LEU A 194 -8.42 5.22 -4.30
N ASN A 195 -7.41 6.08 -4.41
CA ASN A 195 -7.31 7.30 -3.62
C ASN A 195 -8.45 8.29 -3.92
N GLU A 196 -8.82 8.47 -5.19
CA GLU A 196 -9.95 9.30 -5.62
C GLU A 196 -11.30 8.78 -5.07
N ARG A 197 -11.40 7.47 -4.81
CA ARG A 197 -12.55 6.86 -4.13
C ARG A 197 -12.52 7.00 -2.61
N GLY A 198 -11.52 7.70 -2.05
CA GLY A 198 -11.41 8.02 -0.64
C GLY A 198 -10.51 7.09 0.18
N ILE A 199 -9.86 6.08 -0.43
CA ILE A 199 -8.89 5.24 0.27
C ILE A 199 -7.62 6.05 0.53
N THR A 200 -7.15 6.04 1.77
CA THR A 200 -5.85 6.63 2.13
C THR A 200 -4.73 5.71 1.65
N VAL A 201 -3.78 6.25 0.88
CA VAL A 201 -2.66 5.48 0.35
C VAL A 201 -1.36 5.96 1.00
N ILE A 202 -0.61 5.03 1.58
CA ILE A 202 0.73 5.29 2.09
C ILE A 202 1.69 4.36 1.35
N MET A 203 2.52 4.95 0.50
CA MET A 203 3.44 4.21 -0.36
C MET A 203 4.88 4.45 0.07
N VAL A 204 5.63 3.38 0.26
CA VAL A 204 7.10 3.45 0.41
C VAL A 204 7.72 3.30 -0.96
N THR A 205 8.58 4.23 -1.34
CA THR A 205 9.39 4.13 -2.55
C THR A 205 10.70 4.90 -2.40
N HIS A 206 11.72 4.49 -3.13
CA HIS A 206 12.97 5.24 -3.29
C HIS A 206 13.04 5.92 -4.68
N GLU A 207 12.08 5.66 -5.57
CA GLU A 207 11.99 6.19 -6.92
C GLU A 207 11.23 7.53 -6.92
N GLN A 208 11.88 8.59 -7.44
CA GLN A 208 11.29 9.94 -7.43
C GLN A 208 10.14 10.10 -8.42
N ASP A 209 10.20 9.43 -9.57
CA ASP A 209 9.16 9.40 -10.59
C ASP A 209 7.88 8.70 -10.05
N ILE A 210 8.03 7.62 -9.31
CA ILE A 210 6.90 6.94 -8.64
C ILE A 210 6.32 7.81 -7.51
N ALA A 211 7.16 8.48 -6.74
CA ALA A 211 6.69 9.40 -5.70
C ALA A 211 5.93 10.62 -6.24
N ALA A 212 6.16 10.99 -7.50
CA ALA A 212 5.45 12.10 -8.16
C ALA A 212 3.94 11.84 -8.34
N TYR A 213 3.48 10.58 -8.29
CA TYR A 213 2.05 10.24 -8.34
C TYR A 213 1.32 10.49 -7.01
N ALA A 214 2.04 10.65 -5.91
CA ALA A 214 1.47 10.98 -4.61
C ALA A 214 1.05 12.46 -4.50
N GLN A 215 0.28 12.81 -3.49
CA GLN A 215 -0.08 14.19 -3.19
C GLN A 215 0.96 14.88 -2.30
N ARG A 216 1.70 14.09 -1.51
CA ARG A 216 2.66 14.56 -0.51
C ARG A 216 3.82 13.58 -0.38
N ASN A 217 5.02 14.12 -0.26
CA ASN A 217 6.24 13.35 -0.06
C ASN A 217 6.79 13.63 1.33
N VAL A 218 7.04 12.56 2.10
CA VAL A 218 7.69 12.58 3.41
C VAL A 218 9.04 11.91 3.26
N ILE A 219 10.12 12.67 3.43
CA ILE A 219 11.49 12.18 3.24
C ILE A 219 12.09 11.80 4.60
N MET A 220 12.49 10.55 4.73
CA MET A 220 13.10 10.01 5.94
C MET A 220 14.61 9.79 5.79
N ARG A 221 15.33 10.06 6.87
CA ARG A 221 16.74 9.75 7.00
C ARG A 221 17.08 9.46 8.46
N ASP A 222 17.82 8.37 8.69
CA ASP A 222 18.32 7.97 10.02
C ASP A 222 17.25 7.94 11.13
N GLY A 223 16.04 7.49 10.78
CA GLY A 223 14.90 7.39 11.69
C GLY A 223 14.14 8.69 11.96
N LEU A 224 14.45 9.77 11.24
CA LEU A 224 13.82 11.09 11.36
C LEU A 224 13.12 11.48 10.05
N ILE A 225 12.13 12.37 10.13
CA ILE A 225 11.58 13.08 8.98
C ILE A 225 12.49 14.29 8.71
N LEU A 226 13.07 14.36 7.51
CA LEU A 226 13.86 15.48 7.05
C LEU A 226 13.05 16.54 6.33
N ASP A 227 12.06 16.09 5.56
CA ASP A 227 11.24 16.96 4.74
C ASP A 227 9.84 16.37 4.62
N ASP A 228 8.85 17.24 4.53
CA ASP A 228 7.45 16.89 4.46
C ASP A 228 6.72 17.97 3.64
N ARG A 229 6.49 17.66 2.37
CA ARG A 229 6.01 18.65 1.39
C ARG A 229 4.95 18.10 0.46
N ALA A 230 4.02 18.96 0.06
CA ALA A 230 3.08 18.68 -1.02
C ALA A 230 3.83 18.56 -2.37
N VAL A 231 3.35 17.67 -3.22
CA VAL A 231 3.84 17.54 -4.61
C VAL A 231 3.19 18.64 -5.45
N SER A 232 4.00 19.60 -5.90
CA SER A 232 3.51 20.78 -6.63
C SER A 232 2.98 20.46 -8.03
N GLN A 233 3.57 19.46 -8.68
CA GLN A 233 3.15 18.98 -10.01
C GLN A 233 2.95 17.47 -9.92
N ARG A 234 1.75 17.09 -9.48
CA ARG A 234 1.40 15.68 -9.35
C ARG A 234 1.30 15.02 -10.72
N ALA A 235 2.05 13.94 -10.94
CA ALA A 235 1.91 13.11 -12.12
C ALA A 235 0.53 12.47 -12.19
N ASN A 236 -0.02 12.32 -13.42
CA ASN A 236 -1.31 11.70 -13.68
C ASN A 236 -1.12 10.45 -14.53
N ALA A 237 -1.19 9.29 -13.89
CA ALA A 237 -0.94 8.01 -14.54
C ALA A 237 -1.95 7.72 -15.66
N ALA A 238 -3.22 8.08 -15.50
CA ALA A 238 -4.22 7.88 -16.55
C ALA A 238 -3.93 8.73 -17.80
N ALA A 239 -3.48 9.99 -17.62
CA ALA A 239 -3.09 10.85 -18.74
C ALA A 239 -1.86 10.30 -19.47
N GLU A 240 -0.87 9.77 -18.74
CA GLU A 240 0.33 9.16 -19.33
C GLU A 240 0.01 7.89 -20.13
N ILE A 241 -0.88 7.03 -19.63
CA ILE A 241 -1.36 5.84 -20.37
C ILE A 241 -2.03 6.28 -21.68
N ASN A 242 -2.92 7.27 -21.62
CA ASN A 242 -3.63 7.77 -22.81
C ASN A 242 -2.66 8.39 -23.83
N ALA A 243 -1.68 9.17 -23.37
CA ALA A 243 -0.66 9.75 -24.27
C ALA A 243 0.19 8.67 -24.95
N SER A 244 0.58 7.61 -24.20
CA SER A 244 1.35 6.49 -24.76
C SER A 244 0.55 5.71 -25.82
N LEU A 245 -0.74 5.50 -25.59
CA LEU A 245 -1.62 4.83 -26.57
C LEU A 245 -1.79 5.66 -27.85
N ALA A 246 -1.96 6.98 -27.72
CA ALA A 246 -2.07 7.88 -28.87
C ALA A 246 -0.78 7.93 -29.70
N ALA A 247 0.38 7.99 -29.06
CA ALA A 247 1.68 7.94 -29.74
C ALA A 247 1.91 6.62 -30.49
N GLY A 248 1.51 5.49 -29.88
CA GLY A 248 1.61 4.17 -30.50
C GLY A 248 0.66 3.98 -31.70
N ALA A 249 -0.51 4.61 -31.70
CA ALA A 249 -1.43 4.61 -32.83
C ALA A 249 -0.87 5.40 -34.02
N SER A 250 -0.36 6.62 -33.77
CA SER A 250 0.22 7.47 -34.81
C SER A 250 1.48 6.86 -35.47
N ALA A 251 2.29 6.13 -34.69
CA ALA A 251 3.47 5.45 -35.22
C ALA A 251 3.11 4.28 -36.15
N LYS A 252 1.98 3.58 -35.92
CA LYS A 252 1.49 2.51 -36.80
C LYS A 252 0.93 3.06 -38.12
N GLU A 253 0.26 4.21 -38.10
CA GLU A 253 -0.27 4.86 -39.31
C GLU A 253 0.85 5.43 -40.20
N ALA A 254 1.97 5.84 -39.61
CA ALA A 254 3.12 6.37 -40.38
C ALA A 254 3.98 5.28 -41.06
N THR A 255 3.72 3.98 -40.76
CA THR A 255 4.51 2.84 -41.27
C THR A 255 3.73 2.03 -42.35
N LEU A 256 2.50 2.43 -42.68
CA LEU A 256 1.67 1.93 -43.79
C LEU A 256 1.67 2.91 -44.99
#